data_631b32fba4b1437618735dac39ddf87c
#
_entry.id   631b32fba4b1437618735dac39ddf87c
#
_cell.length_a   1.000
_cell.length_b   1.000
_cell.length_c   1.000
_cell.angle_alpha   90.00
_cell.angle_beta   90.00
_cell.angle_gamma   90.00
#
_symmetry.space_group_name_H-M   'P 1'
#
loop_
_entity.id
_entity.type
_entity.pdbx_description
1 polymer ?
#
loop_
_entity_poly.entity_id
_entity_poly.type
_entity_poly.pdbx_seq_one_letter_code
_entity_poly.pdbx_strand_id
1 'polypeptide(L)'
;ERTATVTVSASGAPDIIINVKQSLYSVPAYDEYIAPDNTGMRDLTSMQLSALMKAGVNVGNTFEAVIVGNDGSLSGDETCWGNPTPNKVLFEGIKAAGFDVVRIPVAYSHQFEDAATYKIKSAWMDKVEAAVKAALDAGLYVIINIHWEGGWLNHPVDANKEALDERLEAMWKQIALRFRDYDDRLLFAGTNEVNNDDANGAQPTEENYRVQNGFNQVFVNTVRATGGRNHYRHLIVQAYNTDVAKAVAHFTMPLDIVQNRIFLECHYYDPYDFTIMPNDENFKSQWGAAFAGGDVSATGQEGDIEATLSSLNVFINNNVPVIIGEYGPTLRDQLTGEALENHLKSRNDYIEYVVKTCVKNKLVPLYWDAGYTEKLFDRTTGQPHNAASIAAIMKGLN
;
A
#
# COMPACT_ATOMS: atom_id res chain seq x y z
N GLU A 1 13.07 -28.37 12.47
CA GLU A 1 12.35 -29.46 11.80
C GLU A 1 11.30 -30.01 12.74
N ARG A 2 10.03 -30.14 12.29
CA ARG A 2 8.94 -30.77 13.04
C ARG A 2 8.37 -31.89 12.18
N THR A 3 8.03 -33.01 12.80
CA THR A 3 7.32 -34.11 12.15
C THR A 3 6.01 -34.37 12.87
N ALA A 4 4.97 -34.66 12.13
CA ALA A 4 3.67 -35.06 12.65
C ALA A 4 3.09 -36.16 11.76
N THR A 5 2.23 -36.96 12.33
CA THR A 5 1.48 -37.99 11.60
C THR A 5 -0.01 -37.63 11.69
N VAL A 6 -0.68 -37.56 10.56
CA VAL A 6 -2.12 -37.40 10.48
C VAL A 6 -2.72 -38.70 10.00
N THR A 7 -3.61 -39.30 10.79
CA THR A 7 -4.35 -40.51 10.41
C THR A 7 -5.75 -40.10 9.97
N VAL A 8 -6.12 -40.46 8.76
CA VAL A 8 -7.48 -40.28 8.22
C VAL A 8 -8.15 -41.65 8.24
N SER A 9 -9.21 -41.78 9.04
CA SER A 9 -9.98 -43.04 9.21
C SER A 9 -11.40 -42.86 8.71
N ALA A 10 -11.92 -43.86 8.02
CA ALA A 10 -13.32 -43.96 7.64
C ALA A 10 -13.84 -45.39 7.92
N SER A 11 -15.11 -45.51 8.36
CA SER A 11 -15.73 -46.81 8.62
C SER A 11 -15.74 -47.67 7.37
N GLY A 12 -15.17 -48.86 7.43
CA GLY A 12 -15.11 -49.83 6.31
C GLY A 12 -13.94 -49.59 5.32
N ALA A 13 -13.04 -48.66 5.56
CA ALA A 13 -11.84 -48.47 4.77
C ALA A 13 -10.58 -48.52 5.65
N PRO A 14 -9.42 -48.95 5.09
CA PRO A 14 -8.14 -48.90 5.84
C PRO A 14 -7.76 -47.43 6.10
N ASP A 15 -7.11 -47.21 7.24
CA ASP A 15 -6.57 -45.91 7.63
C ASP A 15 -5.52 -45.44 6.63
N ILE A 16 -5.58 -44.12 6.28
CA ILE A 16 -4.54 -43.45 5.51
C ILE A 16 -3.64 -42.71 6.50
N ILE A 17 -2.36 -43.03 6.51
CA ILE A 17 -1.35 -42.37 7.33
C ILE A 17 -0.59 -41.38 6.48
N ILE A 18 -0.68 -40.08 6.82
CA ILE A 18 0.03 -38.99 6.19
C ILE A 18 1.14 -38.50 7.10
N ASN A 19 2.40 -38.74 6.75
CA ASN A 19 3.54 -38.19 7.45
C ASN A 19 3.82 -36.79 6.97
N VAL A 20 3.63 -35.81 7.85
CA VAL A 20 3.91 -34.41 7.60
C VAL A 20 5.29 -34.08 8.15
N LYS A 21 6.17 -33.59 7.29
CA LYS A 21 7.49 -33.09 7.68
C LYS A 21 7.54 -31.58 7.42
N GLN A 22 7.73 -30.79 8.47
CA GLN A 22 7.93 -29.35 8.37
C GLN A 22 9.41 -29.05 8.59
N SER A 23 10.11 -28.58 7.55
CA SER A 23 11.42 -27.96 7.67
C SER A 23 11.28 -26.49 8.10
N LEU A 24 12.27 -25.96 8.80
CA LEU A 24 12.35 -24.53 9.03
C LEU A 24 12.54 -23.84 7.67
N TYR A 25 11.69 -22.86 7.41
CA TYR A 25 11.90 -21.97 6.28
C TYR A 25 13.17 -21.16 6.50
N SER A 26 14.03 -21.05 5.52
CA SER A 26 15.28 -20.31 5.59
C SER A 26 15.45 -19.48 4.32
N VAL A 27 16.01 -18.29 4.47
CA VAL A 27 16.35 -17.39 3.38
C VAL A 27 17.87 -17.38 3.27
N PRO A 28 18.46 -17.65 2.08
CA PRO A 28 19.89 -17.50 1.84
C PRO A 28 20.30 -16.02 2.09
N ALA A 29 21.38 -15.84 2.85
CA ALA A 29 21.90 -14.51 3.13
C ALA A 29 22.71 -13.95 1.95
N TYR A 30 22.64 -12.62 1.75
CA TYR A 30 23.53 -11.91 0.85
C TYR A 30 24.93 -11.74 1.47
N ASP A 31 25.92 -11.40 0.65
CA ASP A 31 27.28 -11.10 1.12
C ASP A 31 27.29 -9.92 2.11
N GLU A 32 26.36 -8.97 1.94
CA GLU A 32 26.19 -7.80 2.81
C GLU A 32 25.36 -8.08 4.07
N TYR A 33 24.99 -9.33 4.32
CA TYR A 33 24.22 -9.71 5.50
C TYR A 33 24.98 -9.41 6.78
N ILE A 34 24.27 -8.86 7.74
CA ILE A 34 24.75 -8.74 9.13
C ILE A 34 23.78 -9.46 10.09
N ALA A 35 24.33 -9.91 11.22
CA ALA A 35 23.50 -10.58 12.23
C ALA A 35 22.29 -9.74 12.64
N PRO A 36 21.16 -10.36 12.99
CA PRO A 36 19.97 -9.64 13.44
C PRO A 36 20.28 -8.64 14.57
N ASP A 37 19.81 -7.40 14.39
CA ASP A 37 19.93 -6.31 15.36
C ASP A 37 18.53 -5.80 15.73
N ASN A 38 18.14 -5.90 16.99
CA ASN A 38 16.86 -5.42 17.48
C ASN A 38 16.92 -4.01 18.10
N THR A 39 18.04 -3.31 18.02
CA THR A 39 18.18 -1.96 18.53
C THR A 39 17.18 -1.02 17.83
N GLY A 40 16.30 -0.36 18.61
CA GLY A 40 15.24 0.48 18.07
C GLY A 40 14.07 -0.28 17.42
N MET A 41 14.07 -1.60 17.47
CA MET A 41 13.00 -2.46 16.97
C MET A 41 12.18 -2.97 18.16
N ARG A 42 10.99 -2.40 18.37
CA ARG A 42 10.08 -2.83 19.45
C ARG A 42 9.62 -4.25 19.20
N ASP A 43 9.44 -5.03 20.28
CA ASP A 43 8.88 -6.38 20.19
C ASP A 43 7.34 -6.32 20.06
N LEU A 44 6.86 -5.78 18.93
CA LEU A 44 5.45 -5.67 18.59
C LEU A 44 5.14 -6.57 17.41
N THR A 45 4.04 -7.31 17.49
CA THR A 45 3.47 -7.93 16.30
C THR A 45 2.92 -6.87 15.35
N SER A 46 2.73 -7.19 14.07
CA SER A 46 2.09 -6.29 13.11
C SER A 46 0.69 -5.85 13.57
N MET A 47 -0.09 -6.73 14.22
CA MET A 47 -1.38 -6.37 14.81
C MET A 47 -1.27 -5.36 15.96
N GLN A 48 -0.22 -5.46 16.79
CA GLN A 48 0.01 -4.48 17.84
C GLN A 48 0.49 -3.14 17.27
N LEU A 49 1.32 -3.19 16.22
CA LEU A 49 1.78 -1.99 15.53
C LEU A 49 0.63 -1.27 14.82
N SER A 50 -0.25 -2.00 14.12
CA SER A 50 -1.39 -1.41 13.41
C SER A 50 -2.32 -0.63 14.34
N ALA A 51 -2.48 -1.07 15.59
CA ALA A 51 -3.28 -0.37 16.60
C ALA A 51 -2.72 1.02 17.00
N LEU A 52 -1.43 1.28 16.69
CA LEU A 52 -0.78 2.59 16.88
C LEU A 52 -0.86 3.48 15.64
N MET A 53 -1.27 2.91 14.50
CA MET A 53 -1.31 3.56 13.19
C MET A 53 -2.77 3.93 12.83
N LYS A 54 -3.38 4.88 13.55
CA LYS A 54 -4.82 5.13 13.49
C LYS A 54 -5.31 5.62 12.13
N ALA A 55 -4.60 6.58 11.53
CA ALA A 55 -4.87 7.09 10.19
C ALA A 55 -3.60 7.62 9.54
N GLY A 56 -3.55 7.55 8.23
CA GLY A 56 -2.43 8.06 7.44
C GLY A 56 -2.86 8.88 6.24
N VAL A 57 -1.85 9.45 5.61
CA VAL A 57 -1.97 10.17 4.36
C VAL A 57 -0.84 9.79 3.41
N ASN A 58 -1.16 9.65 2.13
CA ASN A 58 -0.16 9.50 1.09
C ASN A 58 0.44 10.87 0.73
N VAL A 59 1.74 10.93 0.50
CA VAL A 59 2.40 12.07 -0.15
C VAL A 59 2.54 11.73 -1.63
N GLY A 60 1.37 11.61 -2.29
CA GLY A 60 1.26 11.16 -3.67
C GLY A 60 1.67 12.21 -4.69
N ASN A 61 1.90 11.75 -5.92
CA ASN A 61 2.33 12.54 -7.07
C ASN A 61 3.64 13.31 -6.81
N THR A 62 4.58 12.64 -6.12
CA THR A 62 5.92 13.18 -5.83
C THR A 62 7.00 12.17 -6.23
N PHE A 63 7.54 11.37 -5.29
CA PHE A 63 8.63 10.43 -5.61
C PHE A 63 8.23 9.30 -6.57
N GLU A 64 6.96 9.02 -6.75
CA GLU A 64 6.45 8.08 -7.76
C GLU A 64 6.18 8.73 -9.12
N ALA A 65 6.35 10.05 -9.23
CA ALA A 65 6.14 10.77 -10.48
C ALA A 65 7.15 10.35 -11.56
N VAL A 66 6.64 9.94 -12.71
CA VAL A 66 7.44 9.51 -13.87
C VAL A 66 6.84 10.03 -15.17
N ILE A 67 7.69 10.38 -16.11
CA ILE A 67 7.32 10.70 -17.48
C ILE A 67 7.62 9.46 -18.32
N VAL A 68 6.59 8.92 -18.97
CA VAL A 68 6.71 7.79 -19.89
C VAL A 68 6.84 8.33 -21.30
N GLY A 69 7.98 8.05 -21.96
CA GLY A 69 8.21 8.39 -23.35
C GLY A 69 7.44 7.49 -24.32
N ASN A 70 7.28 7.93 -25.56
CA ASN A 70 6.59 7.15 -26.59
C ASN A 70 7.30 5.81 -26.91
N ASP A 71 8.56 5.68 -26.56
CA ASP A 71 9.37 4.48 -26.71
C ASP A 71 9.38 3.60 -25.43
N GLY A 72 8.57 3.95 -24.43
CA GLY A 72 8.51 3.29 -23.13
C GLY A 72 9.63 3.70 -22.16
N SER A 73 10.51 4.65 -22.55
CA SER A 73 11.55 5.16 -21.66
C SER A 73 10.92 5.90 -20.47
N LEU A 74 11.55 5.80 -19.30
CA LEU A 74 11.13 6.50 -18.09
C LEU A 74 12.10 7.63 -17.77
N SER A 75 11.55 8.80 -17.39
CA SER A 75 12.31 9.99 -17.02
C SER A 75 11.55 10.83 -15.97
N GLY A 76 12.12 11.97 -15.58
CA GLY A 76 11.53 12.87 -14.60
C GLY A 76 12.25 12.85 -13.25
N ASP A 77 11.66 13.55 -12.30
CA ASP A 77 12.06 13.58 -10.90
C ASP A 77 10.81 13.77 -10.02
N GLU A 78 10.99 13.90 -8.71
CA GLU A 78 9.90 14.02 -7.74
C GLU A 78 9.00 15.27 -7.94
N THR A 79 9.34 16.14 -8.86
CA THR A 79 8.57 17.38 -9.15
C THR A 79 7.90 17.37 -10.52
N CYS A 80 8.17 16.35 -11.35
CA CYS A 80 7.74 16.36 -12.76
C CYS A 80 6.22 16.31 -12.96
N TRP A 81 5.45 15.93 -11.94
CA TRP A 81 3.99 16.05 -11.93
C TRP A 81 3.49 17.31 -11.19
N GLY A 82 4.38 18.31 -10.93
CA GLY A 82 4.02 19.64 -10.46
C GLY A 82 3.95 19.83 -8.95
N ASN A 83 4.13 18.81 -8.13
CA ASN A 83 4.27 18.97 -6.70
C ASN A 83 5.70 19.35 -6.33
N PRO A 84 5.93 20.12 -5.25
CA PRO A 84 7.27 20.38 -4.74
C PRO A 84 7.83 19.15 -4.02
N THR A 85 9.16 19.06 -3.93
CA THR A 85 9.84 18.05 -3.11
C THR A 85 9.29 18.07 -1.68
N PRO A 86 8.84 16.93 -1.13
CA PRO A 86 8.36 16.84 0.25
C PRO A 86 9.41 17.31 1.25
N ASN A 87 9.00 18.13 2.20
CA ASN A 87 9.90 18.78 3.14
C ASN A 87 9.45 18.58 4.60
N LYS A 88 10.32 18.93 5.54
CA LYS A 88 10.08 18.80 6.98
C LYS A 88 8.77 19.46 7.43
N VAL A 89 8.49 20.67 6.91
CA VAL A 89 7.31 21.45 7.31
C VAL A 89 6.00 20.74 6.94
N LEU A 90 5.97 20.06 5.78
CA LEU A 90 4.85 19.23 5.38
C LEU A 90 4.58 18.10 6.39
N PHE A 91 5.61 17.34 6.76
CA PHE A 91 5.45 16.22 7.69
C PHE A 91 5.08 16.67 9.11
N GLU A 92 5.63 17.80 9.57
CA GLU A 92 5.22 18.42 10.84
C GLU A 92 3.74 18.86 10.80
N GLY A 93 3.27 19.42 9.69
CA GLY A 93 1.87 19.78 9.48
C GLY A 93 0.93 18.57 9.48
N ILE A 94 1.33 17.50 8.78
CA ILE A 94 0.59 16.22 8.78
C ILE A 94 0.47 15.67 10.22
N LYS A 95 1.57 15.65 10.98
CA LYS A 95 1.54 15.18 12.37
C LYS A 95 0.70 16.08 13.26
N ALA A 96 0.81 17.40 13.12
CA ALA A 96 0.04 18.37 13.89
C ALA A 96 -1.48 18.27 13.63
N ALA A 97 -1.89 17.82 12.43
CA ALA A 97 -3.28 17.59 12.07
C ALA A 97 -3.85 16.27 12.66
N GLY A 98 -3.02 15.47 13.34
CA GLY A 98 -3.47 14.26 14.05
C GLY A 98 -3.22 12.94 13.32
N PHE A 99 -2.50 12.95 12.19
CA PHE A 99 -2.13 11.72 11.49
C PHE A 99 -0.96 11.02 12.19
N ASP A 100 -0.94 9.70 12.12
CA ASP A 100 0.12 8.87 12.68
C ASP A 100 1.03 8.26 11.61
N VAL A 101 0.55 8.14 10.37
CA VAL A 101 1.24 7.46 9.27
C VAL A 101 1.36 8.37 8.06
N VAL A 102 2.51 8.29 7.38
CA VAL A 102 2.67 8.80 6.04
C VAL A 102 3.13 7.67 5.12
N ARG A 103 2.47 7.51 3.97
CA ARG A 103 2.95 6.66 2.88
C ARG A 103 3.58 7.58 1.85
N ILE A 104 4.83 7.28 1.50
CA ILE A 104 5.63 7.98 0.49
C ILE A 104 5.81 7.01 -0.67
N PRO A 105 4.93 7.05 -1.68
CA PRO A 105 5.10 6.25 -2.88
C PRO A 105 6.39 6.63 -3.59
N VAL A 106 7.13 5.64 -4.11
CA VAL A 106 8.43 5.89 -4.75
C VAL A 106 8.58 5.07 -6.03
N ALA A 107 8.99 5.72 -7.11
CA ALA A 107 9.48 5.11 -8.33
C ALA A 107 11.02 5.18 -8.37
N TYR A 108 11.65 4.11 -8.78
CA TYR A 108 13.11 4.02 -8.85
C TYR A 108 13.63 3.82 -10.28
N SER A 109 12.82 3.22 -11.16
CA SER A 109 13.23 2.75 -12.49
C SER A 109 13.74 3.86 -13.40
N HIS A 110 13.17 5.06 -13.32
CA HIS A 110 13.61 6.24 -14.06
C HIS A 110 14.93 6.84 -13.54
N GLN A 111 15.42 6.33 -12.42
CA GLN A 111 16.64 6.76 -11.75
C GLN A 111 17.71 5.67 -11.68
N PHE A 112 17.69 4.71 -12.60
CA PHE A 112 18.80 3.77 -12.72
C PHE A 112 20.06 4.47 -13.23
N GLU A 113 21.19 4.23 -12.55
CA GLU A 113 22.53 4.56 -13.02
C GLU A 113 22.94 3.58 -14.10
N ASP A 114 22.56 2.31 -13.91
CA ASP A 114 22.78 1.21 -14.85
C ASP A 114 21.51 0.34 -14.93
N ALA A 115 20.87 0.38 -16.07
CA ALA A 115 19.63 -0.38 -16.30
C ALA A 115 19.88 -1.89 -16.42
N ALA A 116 21.09 -2.33 -16.80
CA ALA A 116 21.40 -3.76 -16.94
C ALA A 116 21.53 -4.46 -15.57
N THR A 117 21.91 -3.73 -14.54
CA THR A 117 22.04 -4.23 -13.16
C THR A 117 20.98 -3.66 -12.22
N TYR A 118 20.04 -2.86 -12.75
CA TYR A 118 19.02 -2.16 -11.97
C TYR A 118 19.61 -1.29 -10.86
N LYS A 119 20.83 -0.76 -11.06
CA LYS A 119 21.53 0.05 -10.06
C LYS A 119 20.88 1.42 -9.94
N ILE A 120 20.33 1.72 -8.76
CA ILE A 120 19.68 3.00 -8.45
C ILE A 120 20.75 4.07 -8.16
N LYS A 121 20.58 5.29 -8.71
CA LYS A 121 21.44 6.43 -8.43
C LYS A 121 21.45 6.76 -6.94
N SER A 122 22.64 6.90 -6.35
CA SER A 122 22.78 7.29 -4.94
C SER A 122 22.07 8.62 -4.63
N ALA A 123 22.16 9.59 -5.54
CA ALA A 123 21.51 10.89 -5.37
C ALA A 123 19.96 10.78 -5.27
N TRP A 124 19.35 9.80 -5.93
CA TRP A 124 17.92 9.53 -5.77
C TRP A 124 17.59 8.93 -4.40
N MET A 125 18.38 7.95 -3.99
CA MET A 125 18.24 7.35 -2.67
C MET A 125 18.45 8.38 -1.56
N ASP A 126 19.38 9.35 -1.73
CA ASP A 126 19.59 10.45 -0.79
C ASP A 126 18.35 11.34 -0.64
N LYS A 127 17.63 11.64 -1.73
CA LYS A 127 16.38 12.41 -1.70
C LYS A 127 15.27 11.66 -0.98
N VAL A 128 15.07 10.38 -1.31
CA VAL A 128 14.05 9.53 -0.65
C VAL A 128 14.36 9.40 0.85
N GLU A 129 15.61 9.16 1.21
CA GLU A 129 16.04 9.07 2.60
C GLU A 129 15.84 10.38 3.38
N ALA A 130 16.09 11.51 2.75
CA ALA A 130 15.84 12.82 3.37
C ALA A 130 14.36 13.02 3.72
N ALA A 131 13.45 12.61 2.83
CA ALA A 131 12.01 12.65 3.09
C ALA A 131 11.59 11.68 4.19
N VAL A 132 12.07 10.43 4.14
CA VAL A 132 11.83 9.41 5.18
C VAL A 132 12.29 9.93 6.54
N LYS A 133 13.53 10.46 6.62
CA LYS A 133 14.07 11.00 7.85
C LYS A 133 13.22 12.16 8.38
N ALA A 134 12.83 13.09 7.53
CA ALA A 134 12.01 14.23 7.93
C ALA A 134 10.66 13.80 8.50
N ALA A 135 10.03 12.77 7.91
CA ALA A 135 8.77 12.21 8.40
C ALA A 135 8.94 11.48 9.74
N LEU A 136 10.00 10.69 9.91
CA LEU A 136 10.32 10.02 11.18
C LEU A 136 10.64 11.03 12.29
N ASP A 137 11.39 12.10 11.96
CA ASP A 137 11.71 13.19 12.90
C ASP A 137 10.45 13.96 13.35
N ALA A 138 9.45 14.06 12.49
CA ALA A 138 8.13 14.61 12.83
C ALA A 138 7.28 13.66 13.74
N GLY A 139 7.75 12.44 13.99
CA GLY A 139 7.07 11.45 14.84
C GLY A 139 6.01 10.62 14.13
N LEU A 140 6.12 10.49 12.80
CA LEU A 140 5.24 9.65 11.98
C LEU A 140 5.79 8.23 11.83
N TYR A 141 4.92 7.27 11.60
CA TYR A 141 5.25 6.02 10.92
C TYR A 141 5.37 6.30 9.44
N VAL A 142 6.32 5.66 8.78
CA VAL A 142 6.62 5.91 7.37
C VAL A 142 6.53 4.59 6.60
N ILE A 143 5.83 4.62 5.48
CA ILE A 143 5.74 3.50 4.53
C ILE A 143 6.37 3.96 3.22
N ILE A 144 7.34 3.21 2.70
CA ILE A 144 7.88 3.38 1.34
C ILE A 144 7.62 2.12 0.54
N ASN A 145 7.46 2.26 -0.78
CA ASN A 145 7.19 1.14 -1.67
C ASN A 145 7.98 1.23 -2.99
N ILE A 146 7.81 0.24 -3.86
CA ILE A 146 8.00 0.37 -5.30
C ILE A 146 6.61 0.58 -5.88
N HIS A 147 6.38 1.78 -6.47
CA HIS A 147 5.07 2.16 -6.98
C HIS A 147 4.84 1.67 -8.42
N TRP A 148 3.95 2.32 -9.19
CA TRP A 148 3.58 1.88 -10.54
C TRP A 148 4.76 1.83 -11.55
N GLU A 149 5.60 2.86 -11.59
CA GLU A 149 6.84 2.96 -12.39
C GLU A 149 6.70 2.55 -13.87
N GLY A 150 5.62 2.96 -14.52
CA GLY A 150 5.33 2.59 -15.91
C GLY A 150 4.81 1.15 -16.08
N GLY A 151 4.39 0.48 -15.00
CA GLY A 151 3.72 -0.81 -15.06
C GLY A 151 4.64 -2.00 -15.35
N TRP A 152 5.93 -1.92 -15.05
CA TRP A 152 6.88 -3.01 -15.37
C TRP A 152 6.60 -4.34 -14.64
N LEU A 153 5.87 -4.31 -13.51
CA LEU A 153 5.40 -5.51 -12.81
C LEU A 153 4.06 -6.04 -13.35
N ASN A 154 3.39 -5.27 -14.20
CA ASN A 154 2.12 -5.65 -14.75
C ASN A 154 2.25 -6.86 -15.71
N HIS A 155 1.14 -7.51 -16.00
CA HIS A 155 1.11 -8.79 -16.70
C HIS A 155 1.90 -9.90 -15.97
N PRO A 156 1.55 -10.21 -14.70
CA PRO A 156 2.22 -11.21 -13.90
C PRO A 156 1.89 -12.62 -14.41
N VAL A 157 2.72 -13.13 -15.32
CA VAL A 157 2.63 -14.46 -15.92
C VAL A 157 3.96 -15.21 -15.81
N ASP A 158 3.93 -16.54 -15.86
CA ASP A 158 5.13 -17.37 -15.72
C ASP A 158 6.22 -17.02 -16.72
N ALA A 159 5.83 -16.66 -17.93
CA ALA A 159 6.77 -16.29 -18.99
C ALA A 159 7.64 -15.08 -18.63
N ASN A 160 7.14 -14.17 -17.79
CA ASN A 160 7.85 -12.96 -17.40
C ASN A 160 8.46 -13.05 -16.00
N LYS A 161 8.03 -14.03 -15.21
CA LYS A 161 8.27 -14.11 -13.77
C LYS A 161 9.76 -14.03 -13.40
N GLU A 162 10.63 -14.80 -14.06
CA GLU A 162 12.04 -14.85 -13.71
C GLU A 162 12.71 -13.48 -13.84
N ALA A 163 12.48 -12.78 -14.96
CA ALA A 163 13.04 -11.44 -15.18
C ALA A 163 12.46 -10.38 -14.24
N LEU A 164 11.16 -10.50 -13.90
CA LEU A 164 10.51 -9.59 -12.97
C LEU A 164 10.97 -9.82 -11.53
N ASP A 165 11.15 -11.08 -11.12
CA ASP A 165 11.70 -11.45 -9.81
C ASP A 165 13.13 -10.92 -9.65
N GLU A 166 14.00 -11.11 -10.66
CA GLU A 166 15.39 -10.62 -10.64
C GLU A 166 15.44 -9.09 -10.46
N ARG A 167 14.63 -8.36 -11.21
CA ARG A 167 14.55 -6.91 -11.09
C ARG A 167 14.03 -6.46 -9.74
N LEU A 168 12.95 -7.08 -9.25
CA LEU A 168 12.35 -6.78 -7.96
C LEU A 168 13.34 -7.04 -6.81
N GLU A 169 14.04 -8.17 -6.86
CA GLU A 169 15.10 -8.54 -5.92
C GLU A 169 16.23 -7.51 -5.93
N ALA A 170 16.77 -7.17 -7.12
CA ALA A 170 17.87 -6.23 -7.26
C ALA A 170 17.52 -4.84 -6.71
N MET A 171 16.29 -4.36 -6.94
CA MET A 171 15.81 -3.08 -6.43
C MET A 171 15.62 -3.13 -4.92
N TRP A 172 14.89 -4.13 -4.39
CA TRP A 172 14.64 -4.25 -2.96
C TRP A 172 15.90 -4.50 -2.15
N LYS A 173 16.89 -5.22 -2.69
CA LYS A 173 18.19 -5.39 -2.04
C LYS A 173 18.83 -4.03 -1.75
N GLN A 174 18.88 -3.13 -2.74
CA GLN A 174 19.46 -1.80 -2.58
C GLN A 174 18.67 -0.94 -1.59
N ILE A 175 17.33 -0.94 -1.69
CA ILE A 175 16.45 -0.21 -0.78
C ILE A 175 16.63 -0.74 0.66
N ALA A 176 16.56 -2.05 0.83
CA ALA A 176 16.67 -2.68 2.14
C ALA A 176 18.03 -2.42 2.81
N LEU A 177 19.13 -2.45 2.05
CA LEU A 177 20.47 -2.12 2.55
C LEU A 177 20.58 -0.65 2.93
N ARG A 178 20.04 0.28 2.13
CA ARG A 178 20.07 1.72 2.42
C ARG A 178 19.36 2.05 3.72
N PHE A 179 18.20 1.45 3.96
CA PHE A 179 17.35 1.76 5.10
C PHE A 179 17.46 0.76 6.25
N ARG A 180 18.45 -0.13 6.23
CA ARG A 180 18.58 -1.22 7.20
C ARG A 180 18.64 -0.75 8.65
N ASP A 181 19.30 0.37 8.92
CA ASP A 181 19.59 0.88 10.27
C ASP A 181 18.49 1.78 10.85
N TYR A 182 17.38 1.97 10.12
CA TYR A 182 16.22 2.70 10.62
C TYR A 182 15.38 1.82 11.57
N ASP A 183 14.71 2.47 12.54
CA ASP A 183 13.86 1.80 13.52
C ASP A 183 12.56 1.22 12.93
N ASP A 184 11.71 0.62 13.76
CA ASP A 184 10.47 -0.05 13.37
C ASP A 184 9.34 0.90 12.95
N ARG A 185 9.54 2.21 13.00
CA ARG A 185 8.60 3.18 12.44
C ARG A 185 8.70 3.33 10.93
N LEU A 186 9.78 2.81 10.32
CA LEU A 186 9.87 2.68 8.87
C LEU A 186 9.44 1.28 8.45
N LEU A 187 8.38 1.19 7.64
CA LEU A 187 7.85 -0.03 7.05
C LEU A 187 8.13 -0.05 5.55
N PHE A 188 8.32 -1.24 5.00
CA PHE A 188 8.49 -1.44 3.57
C PHE A 188 7.25 -2.12 2.98
N ALA A 189 6.76 -1.61 1.84
CA ALA A 189 5.67 -2.17 1.07
C ALA A 189 6.18 -2.68 -0.28
N GLY A 190 5.98 -3.95 -0.58
CA GLY A 190 6.71 -4.67 -1.64
C GLY A 190 6.51 -4.11 -3.03
N THR A 191 5.27 -3.81 -3.37
CA THR A 191 4.82 -3.36 -4.70
C THR A 191 3.73 -2.30 -4.55
N ASN A 192 2.91 -2.11 -5.59
CA ASN A 192 1.69 -1.31 -5.56
C ASN A 192 0.53 -2.12 -6.16
N GLU A 193 -0.11 -1.65 -7.19
CA GLU A 193 -1.30 -2.21 -7.84
C GLU A 193 -0.94 -3.09 -9.04
N VAL A 194 -0.22 -4.18 -8.80
CA VAL A 194 0.17 -5.11 -9.87
C VAL A 194 -1.06 -5.76 -10.48
N ASN A 195 -1.25 -5.58 -11.78
CA ASN A 195 -2.42 -6.04 -12.53
C ASN A 195 -2.06 -6.37 -14.00
N ASN A 196 -3.06 -6.64 -14.83
CA ASN A 196 -2.86 -6.95 -16.25
C ASN A 196 -2.92 -5.73 -17.18
N ASP A 197 -3.18 -4.51 -16.69
CA ASP A 197 -3.42 -3.30 -17.51
C ASP A 197 -4.41 -3.54 -18.67
N ASP A 198 -5.39 -4.39 -18.45
CA ASP A 198 -6.23 -4.87 -19.53
C ASP A 198 -7.31 -3.85 -19.85
N ALA A 199 -7.00 -2.94 -20.76
CA ALA A 199 -7.98 -1.97 -21.32
C ALA A 199 -9.22 -2.65 -21.92
N ASN A 200 -9.18 -3.98 -22.14
CA ASN A 200 -10.28 -4.77 -22.65
C ASN A 200 -11.12 -5.46 -21.55
N GLY A 201 -10.78 -5.23 -20.26
CA GLY A 201 -11.51 -5.78 -19.12
C GLY A 201 -11.39 -7.29 -18.95
N ALA A 202 -10.30 -7.91 -19.47
CA ALA A 202 -10.07 -9.33 -19.25
C ALA A 202 -9.87 -9.60 -17.76
N GLN A 203 -10.57 -10.60 -17.25
CA GLN A 203 -10.44 -10.98 -15.85
C GLN A 203 -9.09 -11.66 -15.62
N PRO A 204 -8.44 -11.40 -14.47
CA PRO A 204 -7.19 -12.09 -14.12
C PRO A 204 -7.43 -13.60 -13.98
N THR A 205 -6.39 -14.35 -14.26
CA THR A 205 -6.35 -15.81 -14.16
C THR A 205 -5.68 -16.25 -12.85
N GLU A 206 -5.80 -17.55 -12.51
CA GLU A 206 -5.09 -18.15 -11.37
C GLU A 206 -3.58 -18.01 -11.51
N GLU A 207 -3.05 -17.99 -12.75
CA GLU A 207 -1.63 -17.72 -13.01
C GLU A 207 -1.25 -16.30 -12.55
N ASN A 208 -2.05 -15.29 -12.89
CA ASN A 208 -1.78 -13.91 -12.51
C ASN A 208 -1.74 -13.74 -10.98
N TYR A 209 -2.72 -14.32 -10.28
CA TYR A 209 -2.74 -14.30 -8.81
C TYR A 209 -1.53 -15.00 -8.20
N ARG A 210 -1.18 -16.17 -8.72
CA ARG A 210 -0.05 -16.96 -8.22
C ARG A 210 1.29 -16.26 -8.46
N VAL A 211 1.49 -15.67 -9.62
CA VAL A 211 2.73 -14.95 -9.95
C VAL A 211 2.85 -13.69 -9.10
N GLN A 212 1.79 -12.91 -8.96
CA GLN A 212 1.79 -11.73 -8.09
C GLN A 212 2.05 -12.10 -6.61
N ASN A 213 1.43 -13.17 -6.09
CA ASN A 213 1.77 -13.68 -4.76
C ASN A 213 3.25 -14.09 -4.65
N GLY A 214 3.87 -14.55 -5.75
CA GLY A 214 5.29 -14.83 -5.85
C GLY A 214 6.17 -13.59 -5.68
N PHE A 215 5.75 -12.42 -6.19
CA PHE A 215 6.47 -11.16 -5.97
C PHE A 215 6.52 -10.78 -4.49
N ASN A 216 5.43 -10.99 -3.75
CA ASN A 216 5.42 -10.80 -2.31
C ASN A 216 6.46 -11.68 -1.60
N GLN A 217 6.62 -12.94 -2.08
CA GLN A 217 7.64 -13.84 -1.52
C GLN A 217 9.06 -13.39 -1.84
N VAL A 218 9.32 -12.93 -3.07
CA VAL A 218 10.62 -12.36 -3.47
C VAL A 218 10.97 -11.17 -2.58
N PHE A 219 10.04 -10.23 -2.42
CA PHE A 219 10.22 -9.05 -1.57
C PHE A 219 10.58 -9.43 -0.12
N VAL A 220 9.78 -10.29 0.52
CA VAL A 220 10.02 -10.72 1.90
C VAL A 220 11.40 -11.35 2.04
N ASN A 221 11.74 -12.28 1.15
CA ASN A 221 13.04 -12.96 1.16
C ASN A 221 14.19 -11.96 1.03
N THR A 222 14.09 -11.05 0.06
CA THR A 222 15.11 -10.05 -0.23
C THR A 222 15.40 -9.18 0.98
N VAL A 223 14.36 -8.66 1.62
CA VAL A 223 14.53 -7.82 2.82
C VAL A 223 15.17 -8.62 3.95
N ARG A 224 14.69 -9.83 4.22
CA ARG A 224 15.23 -10.70 5.30
C ARG A 224 16.67 -11.12 5.05
N ALA A 225 17.07 -11.32 3.79
CA ALA A 225 18.43 -11.70 3.39
C ALA A 225 19.49 -10.62 3.68
N THR A 226 19.09 -9.39 3.98
CA THR A 226 20.01 -8.31 4.36
C THR A 226 20.38 -8.32 5.85
N GLY A 227 19.60 -8.97 6.71
CA GLY A 227 19.84 -9.04 8.15
C GLY A 227 19.68 -7.70 8.89
N GLY A 228 20.43 -7.51 9.97
CA GLY A 228 20.35 -6.31 10.80
C GLY A 228 18.93 -6.06 11.33
N ARG A 229 18.50 -4.79 11.34
CA ARG A 229 17.13 -4.42 11.74
C ARG A 229 16.06 -4.89 10.76
N ASN A 230 16.42 -5.16 9.51
CA ASN A 230 15.49 -5.72 8.53
C ASN A 230 15.03 -7.13 8.88
N HIS A 231 15.75 -7.85 9.74
CA HIS A 231 15.26 -9.11 10.32
C HIS A 231 13.96 -8.91 11.10
N TYR A 232 13.78 -7.78 11.81
CA TYR A 232 12.62 -7.48 12.64
C TYR A 232 11.62 -6.50 11.99
N ARG A 233 11.96 -5.91 10.84
CA ARG A 233 11.15 -4.89 10.18
C ARG A 233 9.77 -5.43 9.80
N HIS A 234 8.75 -4.61 10.02
CA HIS A 234 7.41 -4.89 9.53
C HIS A 234 7.35 -4.66 8.02
N LEU A 235 6.82 -5.65 7.31
CA LEU A 235 6.69 -5.65 5.85
C LEU A 235 5.22 -5.61 5.46
N ILE A 236 4.93 -4.98 4.34
CA ILE A 236 3.58 -4.85 3.80
C ILE A 236 3.57 -5.51 2.42
N VAL A 237 2.66 -6.44 2.22
CA VAL A 237 2.48 -7.17 0.97
C VAL A 237 1.13 -6.85 0.36
N GLN A 238 1.04 -6.87 -0.97
CA GLN A 238 -0.13 -6.43 -1.70
C GLN A 238 -0.92 -7.61 -2.26
N ALA A 239 -2.24 -7.48 -2.25
CA ALA A 239 -3.11 -8.33 -3.05
C ALA A 239 -3.03 -7.91 -4.53
N TYR A 240 -3.48 -8.79 -5.43
CA TYR A 240 -3.59 -8.48 -6.86
C TYR A 240 -4.43 -7.21 -7.07
N ASN A 241 -3.85 -6.22 -7.75
CA ASN A 241 -4.43 -4.88 -7.95
C ASN A 241 -4.90 -4.19 -6.64
N THR A 242 -4.33 -4.59 -5.50
CA THR A 242 -4.78 -4.16 -4.16
C THR A 242 -6.29 -4.26 -3.92
N ASP A 243 -6.98 -5.07 -4.73
CA ASP A 243 -8.43 -5.23 -4.74
C ASP A 243 -8.88 -6.10 -3.56
N VAL A 244 -9.87 -5.63 -2.80
CA VAL A 244 -10.37 -6.31 -1.59
C VAL A 244 -10.97 -7.68 -1.89
N ALA A 245 -11.79 -7.80 -2.94
CA ALA A 245 -12.42 -9.08 -3.27
C ALA A 245 -11.40 -10.11 -3.74
N LYS A 246 -10.41 -9.69 -4.54
CA LYS A 246 -9.32 -10.54 -4.99
C LYS A 246 -8.38 -10.91 -3.84
N ALA A 247 -8.17 -10.01 -2.86
CA ALA A 247 -7.46 -10.33 -1.64
C ALA A 247 -8.15 -11.49 -0.90
N VAL A 248 -9.44 -11.39 -0.66
CA VAL A 248 -10.20 -12.41 0.07
C VAL A 248 -10.21 -13.75 -0.67
N ALA A 249 -10.27 -13.73 -2.01
CA ALA A 249 -10.40 -14.93 -2.82
C ALA A 249 -9.05 -15.62 -3.17
N HIS A 250 -7.98 -14.85 -3.43
CA HIS A 250 -6.79 -15.37 -4.10
C HIS A 250 -5.46 -15.01 -3.44
N PHE A 251 -5.47 -14.19 -2.37
CA PHE A 251 -4.23 -13.82 -1.69
C PHE A 251 -3.66 -15.01 -0.91
N THR A 252 -2.35 -15.20 -1.03
CA THR A 252 -1.59 -16.18 -0.26
C THR A 252 -0.50 -15.47 0.54
N MET A 253 -0.52 -15.65 1.85
CA MET A 253 0.51 -15.10 2.74
C MET A 253 1.88 -15.67 2.39
N PRO A 254 2.90 -14.82 2.14
CA PRO A 254 4.26 -15.30 1.94
C PRO A 254 4.82 -15.93 3.21
N LEU A 255 5.74 -16.86 3.03
CA LEU A 255 6.52 -17.41 4.13
C LEU A 255 7.51 -16.35 4.64
N ASP A 256 7.65 -16.26 5.95
CA ASP A 256 8.63 -15.39 6.60
C ASP A 256 9.41 -16.17 7.67
N ILE A 257 10.70 -15.88 7.78
CA ILE A 257 11.55 -16.42 8.88
C ILE A 257 11.22 -15.78 10.23
N VAL A 258 10.49 -14.65 10.23
CA VAL A 258 10.03 -13.93 11.42
C VAL A 258 8.52 -13.91 11.45
N GLN A 259 7.93 -14.36 12.54
CA GLN A 259 6.48 -14.46 12.67
C GLN A 259 5.85 -13.10 13.01
N ASN A 260 4.62 -12.91 12.53
CA ASN A 260 3.77 -11.77 12.89
C ASN A 260 4.39 -10.39 12.55
N ARG A 261 5.14 -10.30 11.45
CA ARG A 261 5.79 -9.05 10.99
C ARG A 261 5.32 -8.62 9.59
N ILE A 262 4.18 -9.14 9.13
CA ILE A 262 3.62 -8.83 7.80
C ILE A 262 2.24 -8.19 7.96
N PHE A 263 1.97 -7.17 7.13
CA PHE A 263 0.68 -6.55 6.88
C PHE A 263 0.22 -6.91 5.48
N LEU A 264 -1.09 -6.94 5.26
CA LEU A 264 -1.69 -6.92 3.92
C LEU A 264 -2.10 -5.49 3.56
N GLU A 265 -1.89 -5.07 2.31
CA GLU A 265 -2.38 -3.81 1.78
C GLU A 265 -3.43 -4.06 0.70
N CYS A 266 -4.56 -3.34 0.83
CA CYS A 266 -5.59 -3.19 -0.19
C CYS A 266 -5.87 -1.70 -0.38
N HIS A 267 -6.45 -1.33 -1.53
CA HIS A 267 -6.95 0.02 -1.81
C HIS A 267 -8.46 0.01 -1.92
N TYR A 268 -9.11 1.16 -1.72
CA TYR A 268 -10.55 1.27 -1.76
C TYR A 268 -11.01 2.54 -2.46
N TYR A 269 -11.51 2.40 -3.68
CA TYR A 269 -12.00 3.51 -4.50
C TYR A 269 -13.43 3.27 -5.04
N ASP A 270 -14.22 2.44 -4.35
CA ASP A 270 -15.62 2.26 -4.72
C ASP A 270 -16.53 3.32 -4.05
N PRO A 271 -17.52 3.84 -4.79
CA PRO A 271 -17.79 3.59 -6.21
C PRO A 271 -16.87 4.39 -7.12
N TYR A 272 -16.33 3.75 -8.15
CA TYR A 272 -15.39 4.34 -9.12
C TYR A 272 -15.87 5.66 -9.72
N ASP A 273 -17.14 5.73 -10.09
CA ASP A 273 -17.75 6.90 -10.74
C ASP A 273 -17.86 8.14 -9.82
N PHE A 274 -17.82 7.94 -8.49
CA PHE A 274 -17.76 9.04 -7.52
C PHE A 274 -16.31 9.39 -7.14
N THR A 275 -15.45 8.38 -6.99
CA THR A 275 -14.13 8.55 -6.37
C THR A 275 -13.05 8.97 -7.35
N ILE A 276 -12.78 8.20 -8.42
CA ILE A 276 -11.61 8.41 -9.29
C ILE A 276 -11.91 8.51 -10.78
N MET A 277 -13.18 8.39 -11.20
CA MET A 277 -13.54 8.57 -12.61
C MET A 277 -13.09 9.94 -13.11
N PRO A 278 -12.47 10.06 -14.31
CA PRO A 278 -12.07 11.33 -14.88
C PRO A 278 -13.19 12.36 -15.03
N ASN A 279 -12.85 13.65 -14.97
CA ASN A 279 -13.83 14.74 -15.03
C ASN A 279 -14.49 14.92 -16.40
N ASP A 280 -13.96 14.34 -17.45
CA ASP A 280 -14.51 14.30 -18.82
C ASP A 280 -15.39 13.09 -19.10
N GLU A 281 -15.58 12.21 -18.11
CA GLU A 281 -16.48 11.08 -18.16
C GLU A 281 -17.79 11.35 -17.41
N ASN A 282 -18.69 10.38 -17.40
CA ASN A 282 -19.99 10.48 -16.73
C ASN A 282 -19.86 10.15 -15.23
N PHE A 283 -19.08 10.96 -14.50
CA PHE A 283 -18.89 10.80 -13.07
C PHE A 283 -20.17 11.08 -12.27
N LYS A 284 -20.20 10.62 -11.02
CA LYS A 284 -21.22 10.95 -10.03
C LYS A 284 -20.69 12.03 -9.07
N SER A 285 -21.50 13.05 -8.84
CA SER A 285 -21.13 14.19 -7.99
C SER A 285 -21.49 14.00 -6.52
N GLN A 286 -22.29 12.99 -6.20
CA GLN A 286 -22.84 12.77 -4.86
C GLN A 286 -22.70 11.31 -4.42
N TRP A 287 -22.65 11.11 -3.11
CA TRP A 287 -22.61 9.81 -2.46
C TRP A 287 -23.42 9.85 -1.14
N GLY A 288 -24.01 8.73 -0.78
CA GLY A 288 -24.67 8.51 0.50
C GLY A 288 -26.19 8.63 0.45
N ALA A 289 -26.86 7.95 1.37
CA ALA A 289 -28.30 7.91 1.49
C ALA A 289 -28.95 9.30 1.67
N ALA A 290 -28.19 10.27 2.22
CA ALA A 290 -28.67 11.65 2.37
C ALA A 290 -28.91 12.38 1.03
N PHE A 291 -28.36 11.86 -0.08
CA PHE A 291 -28.49 12.40 -1.43
C PHE A 291 -29.32 11.49 -2.34
N ALA A 292 -30.09 10.54 -1.78
CA ALA A 292 -30.92 9.64 -2.56
C ALA A 292 -31.86 10.41 -3.52
N GLY A 293 -31.84 10.02 -4.79
CA GLY A 293 -32.59 10.70 -5.86
C GLY A 293 -31.83 11.84 -6.55
N GLY A 294 -30.63 12.19 -6.07
CA GLY A 294 -29.67 13.09 -6.74
C GLY A 294 -28.76 12.36 -7.72
N ASP A 295 -27.61 12.98 -8.03
CA ASP A 295 -26.59 12.41 -8.93
C ASP A 295 -25.67 11.45 -8.17
N VAL A 296 -26.20 10.31 -7.78
CA VAL A 296 -25.59 9.30 -6.91
C VAL A 296 -25.26 8.04 -7.71
N SER A 297 -24.13 7.37 -7.36
CA SER A 297 -23.82 6.06 -7.92
C SER A 297 -24.88 5.01 -7.56
N ALA A 298 -25.10 4.05 -8.45
CA ALA A 298 -25.99 2.92 -8.20
C ALA A 298 -25.41 1.88 -7.23
N THR A 299 -24.10 1.90 -7.00
CA THR A 299 -23.34 0.95 -6.16
C THR A 299 -22.37 1.70 -5.24
N GLY A 300 -21.70 0.99 -4.35
CA GLY A 300 -20.67 1.57 -3.47
C GLY A 300 -21.24 2.50 -2.40
N GLN A 301 -22.52 2.31 -2.02
CA GLN A 301 -23.15 3.05 -0.94
C GLN A 301 -22.76 2.47 0.44
N GLU A 302 -23.30 3.02 1.52
CA GLU A 302 -22.93 2.66 2.91
C GLU A 302 -22.90 1.15 3.16
N GLY A 303 -23.91 0.43 2.69
CA GLY A 303 -24.01 -1.03 2.86
C GLY A 303 -22.93 -1.79 2.08
N ASP A 304 -22.56 -1.31 0.90
CA ASP A 304 -21.52 -1.92 0.06
C ASP A 304 -20.13 -1.70 0.68
N ILE A 305 -19.86 -0.49 1.21
CA ILE A 305 -18.63 -0.19 1.94
C ILE A 305 -18.49 -1.11 3.15
N GLU A 306 -19.56 -1.24 3.95
CA GLU A 306 -19.53 -2.14 5.11
C GLU A 306 -19.29 -3.59 4.71
N ALA A 307 -19.98 -4.10 3.69
CA ALA A 307 -19.82 -5.46 3.22
C ALA A 307 -18.39 -5.72 2.73
N THR A 308 -17.85 -4.81 1.89
CA THR A 308 -16.52 -4.94 1.30
C THR A 308 -15.44 -4.88 2.36
N LEU A 309 -15.40 -3.84 3.19
CA LEU A 309 -14.33 -3.69 4.18
C LEU A 309 -14.41 -4.72 5.31
N SER A 310 -15.62 -5.15 5.70
CA SER A 310 -15.75 -6.21 6.70
C SER A 310 -15.31 -7.60 6.20
N SER A 311 -15.31 -7.85 4.89
CA SER A 311 -14.77 -9.10 4.32
C SER A 311 -13.30 -9.32 4.65
N LEU A 312 -12.53 -8.24 4.86
CA LEU A 312 -11.12 -8.29 5.28
C LEU A 312 -10.94 -8.82 6.71
N ASN A 313 -12.00 -8.99 7.48
CA ASN A 313 -11.92 -9.59 8.81
C ASN A 313 -11.41 -11.05 8.77
N VAL A 314 -11.44 -11.71 7.62
CA VAL A 314 -10.79 -13.02 7.44
C VAL A 314 -9.29 -12.94 7.76
N PHE A 315 -8.62 -11.85 7.39
CA PHE A 315 -7.20 -11.62 7.70
C PHE A 315 -6.98 -11.18 9.15
N ILE A 316 -7.77 -10.21 9.62
CA ILE A 316 -7.71 -9.70 11.00
C ILE A 316 -7.89 -10.84 12.02
N ASN A 317 -8.84 -11.74 11.80
CA ASN A 317 -9.09 -12.89 12.67
C ASN A 317 -7.95 -13.93 12.63
N ASN A 318 -7.11 -13.89 11.63
CA ASN A 318 -5.89 -14.69 11.50
C ASN A 318 -4.61 -13.92 11.89
N ASN A 319 -4.74 -12.82 12.64
CA ASN A 319 -3.64 -11.96 13.11
C ASN A 319 -2.81 -11.32 12.00
N VAL A 320 -3.42 -11.07 10.84
CA VAL A 320 -2.83 -10.30 9.75
C VAL A 320 -3.51 -8.93 9.72
N PRO A 321 -2.84 -7.85 10.11
CA PRO A 321 -3.41 -6.52 10.01
C PRO A 321 -3.49 -6.07 8.55
N VAL A 322 -4.54 -5.31 8.23
CA VAL A 322 -4.77 -4.79 6.89
C VAL A 322 -4.70 -3.28 6.88
N ILE A 323 -3.97 -2.75 5.90
CA ILE A 323 -3.90 -1.32 5.58
C ILE A 323 -4.76 -1.08 4.33
N ILE A 324 -5.67 -0.12 4.40
CA ILE A 324 -6.27 0.48 3.21
C ILE A 324 -5.30 1.57 2.77
N GLY A 325 -4.34 1.18 1.92
CA GLY A 325 -3.18 2.00 1.55
C GLY A 325 -3.53 3.25 0.76
N GLU A 326 -4.67 3.20 0.06
CA GLU A 326 -5.21 4.34 -0.66
C GLU A 326 -6.73 4.31 -0.59
N TYR A 327 -7.33 5.47 -0.35
CA TYR A 327 -8.73 5.78 -0.53
C TYR A 327 -8.90 7.28 -0.65
N GLY A 328 -9.98 7.74 -1.28
CA GLY A 328 -10.33 9.15 -1.32
C GLY A 328 -11.15 9.49 -2.55
N PRO A 329 -12.12 10.41 -2.42
CA PRO A 329 -12.89 10.89 -3.56
C PRO A 329 -12.25 12.14 -4.18
N THR A 330 -12.17 12.17 -5.51
CA THR A 330 -11.75 13.34 -6.28
C THR A 330 -12.64 14.54 -5.99
N LEU A 331 -12.05 15.73 -5.86
CA LEU A 331 -12.78 16.98 -5.81
C LEU A 331 -13.23 17.37 -7.25
N ARG A 332 -14.54 17.59 -7.44
CA ARG A 332 -15.14 18.05 -8.69
C ARG A 332 -15.21 19.58 -8.68
N ASP A 333 -14.07 20.24 -8.83
CA ASP A 333 -13.90 21.70 -8.72
C ASP A 333 -14.56 22.48 -9.88
N GLN A 334 -14.92 21.79 -10.97
CA GLN A 334 -15.71 22.36 -12.06
C GLN A 334 -17.19 22.58 -11.71
N LEU A 335 -17.69 21.99 -10.61
CA LEU A 335 -19.05 22.21 -10.11
C LEU A 335 -19.18 23.60 -9.49
N THR A 336 -20.38 24.17 -9.51
CA THR A 336 -20.66 25.50 -8.94
C THR A 336 -21.99 25.52 -8.17
N GLY A 337 -22.17 26.53 -7.31
CA GLY A 337 -23.41 26.73 -6.55
C GLY A 337 -23.80 25.53 -5.72
N GLU A 338 -25.08 25.19 -5.67
CA GLU A 338 -25.64 24.09 -4.88
C GLU A 338 -25.03 22.72 -5.25
N ALA A 339 -24.69 22.50 -6.52
CA ALA A 339 -24.06 21.26 -6.95
C ALA A 339 -22.67 21.07 -6.29
N LEU A 340 -21.87 22.13 -6.19
CA LEU A 340 -20.59 22.10 -5.50
C LEU A 340 -20.78 21.91 -3.99
N GLU A 341 -21.73 22.61 -3.37
CA GLU A 341 -22.01 22.47 -1.92
C GLU A 341 -22.41 21.03 -1.58
N ASN A 342 -23.31 20.44 -2.36
CA ASN A 342 -23.74 19.06 -2.19
C ASN A 342 -22.58 18.07 -2.40
N HIS A 343 -21.73 18.33 -3.41
CA HIS A 343 -20.54 17.52 -3.65
C HIS A 343 -19.56 17.55 -2.47
N LEU A 344 -19.22 18.73 -1.98
CA LEU A 344 -18.30 18.90 -0.84
C LEU A 344 -18.82 18.20 0.42
N LYS A 345 -20.13 18.33 0.68
CA LYS A 345 -20.75 17.63 1.82
C LYS A 345 -20.68 16.10 1.62
N SER A 346 -21.12 15.63 0.47
CA SER A 346 -21.13 14.20 0.11
C SER A 346 -19.73 13.59 0.18
N ARG A 347 -18.72 14.33 -0.32
CA ARG A 347 -17.31 13.95 -0.26
C ARG A 347 -16.81 13.76 1.17
N ASN A 348 -17.15 14.67 2.07
CA ASN A 348 -16.75 14.58 3.47
C ASN A 348 -17.53 13.47 4.22
N ASP A 349 -18.81 13.27 3.91
CA ASP A 349 -19.62 12.16 4.44
C ASP A 349 -19.04 10.80 4.05
N TYR A 350 -18.59 10.65 2.78
CA TYR A 350 -17.90 9.45 2.29
C TYR A 350 -16.58 9.21 3.05
N ILE A 351 -15.74 10.23 3.16
CA ILE A 351 -14.45 10.15 3.86
C ILE A 351 -14.66 9.69 5.30
N GLU A 352 -15.58 10.33 6.03
CA GLU A 352 -15.90 9.95 7.41
C GLU A 352 -16.40 8.50 7.49
N TYR A 353 -17.28 8.09 6.57
CA TYR A 353 -17.88 6.75 6.58
C TYR A 353 -16.85 5.65 6.31
N VAL A 354 -15.96 5.84 5.32
CA VAL A 354 -14.87 4.91 5.03
C VAL A 354 -13.96 4.76 6.25
N VAL A 355 -13.52 5.87 6.84
CA VAL A 355 -12.63 5.83 8.03
C VAL A 355 -13.31 5.13 9.20
N LYS A 356 -14.56 5.46 9.49
CA LYS A 356 -15.36 4.82 10.56
C LYS A 356 -15.49 3.31 10.34
N THR A 357 -15.73 2.90 9.09
CA THR A 357 -15.83 1.47 8.74
C THR A 357 -14.47 0.77 8.86
N CYS A 358 -13.38 1.43 8.50
CA CYS A 358 -12.03 0.93 8.73
C CYS A 358 -11.77 0.71 10.23
N VAL A 359 -12.04 1.69 11.07
CA VAL A 359 -11.85 1.61 12.53
C VAL A 359 -12.67 0.47 13.13
N LYS A 360 -13.95 0.35 12.75
CA LYS A 360 -14.85 -0.73 13.18
C LYS A 360 -14.26 -2.12 12.89
N ASN A 361 -13.55 -2.26 11.77
CA ASN A 361 -12.95 -3.51 11.31
C ASN A 361 -11.44 -3.61 11.62
N LYS A 362 -10.85 -2.71 12.42
CA LYS A 362 -9.43 -2.67 12.79
C LYS A 362 -8.49 -2.55 11.58
N LEU A 363 -8.93 -1.90 10.51
CA LEU A 363 -8.15 -1.57 9.33
C LEU A 363 -7.51 -0.19 9.52
N VAL A 364 -6.36 0.05 8.87
CA VAL A 364 -5.64 1.33 8.91
C VAL A 364 -5.91 2.11 7.63
N PRO A 365 -6.70 3.19 7.63
CA PRO A 365 -7.00 3.97 6.43
C PRO A 365 -5.90 5.00 6.14
N LEU A 366 -5.41 5.05 4.89
CA LEU A 366 -4.48 6.05 4.39
C LEU A 366 -5.12 6.82 3.23
N TYR A 367 -5.42 8.11 3.46
CA TYR A 367 -6.02 8.96 2.45
C TYR A 367 -5.03 9.24 1.30
N TRP A 368 -5.49 9.22 0.05
CA TRP A 368 -4.69 9.58 -1.11
C TRP A 368 -4.68 11.11 -1.31
N ASP A 369 -3.58 11.76 -0.96
CA ASP A 369 -3.33 13.18 -1.24
C ASP A 369 -2.36 13.29 -2.42
N ALA A 370 -2.87 13.59 -3.60
CA ALA A 370 -2.11 13.76 -4.83
C ALA A 370 -1.55 15.18 -5.01
N GLY A 371 -1.84 16.10 -4.10
CA GLY A 371 -1.44 17.49 -4.22
C GLY A 371 -2.30 18.35 -5.17
N TYR A 372 -3.36 17.79 -5.73
CA TYR A 372 -4.31 18.45 -6.62
C TYR A 372 -5.73 18.45 -6.06
N THR A 373 -6.68 17.82 -6.74
CA THR A 373 -8.09 17.74 -6.35
C THR A 373 -8.34 16.94 -5.07
N GLU A 374 -7.43 16.07 -4.68
CA GLU A 374 -7.48 15.30 -3.43
C GLU A 374 -6.70 15.95 -2.27
N LYS A 375 -6.06 17.09 -2.51
CA LYS A 375 -5.13 17.78 -1.62
C LYS A 375 -5.72 18.06 -0.22
N LEU A 376 -5.09 17.52 0.81
CA LEU A 376 -5.37 17.84 2.22
C LEU A 376 -4.48 18.96 2.76
N PHE A 377 -3.21 18.97 2.33
CA PHE A 377 -2.19 19.89 2.82
C PHE A 377 -1.59 20.74 1.71
N ASP A 378 -1.25 21.97 2.02
CA ASP A 378 -0.34 22.75 1.21
C ASP A 378 1.07 22.15 1.33
N ARG A 379 1.60 21.65 0.22
CA ARG A 379 2.86 20.90 0.17
C ARG A 379 4.08 21.74 0.54
N THR A 380 3.99 23.06 0.43
CA THR A 380 5.10 23.98 0.73
C THR A 380 5.11 24.41 2.18
N THR A 381 3.93 24.68 2.74
CA THR A 381 3.78 25.25 4.09
C THR A 381 3.37 24.25 5.15
N GLY A 382 2.92 23.05 4.76
CA GLY A 382 2.38 22.04 5.67
C GLY A 382 1.03 22.41 6.31
N GLN A 383 0.45 23.55 5.93
CA GLN A 383 -0.84 23.97 6.49
C GLN A 383 -1.99 23.15 5.89
N PRO A 384 -3.06 22.90 6.67
CA PRO A 384 -4.29 22.33 6.14
C PRO A 384 -4.82 23.13 4.96
N HIS A 385 -4.92 22.50 3.79
CA HIS A 385 -5.56 23.07 2.61
C HIS A 385 -7.07 22.74 2.61
N ASN A 386 -7.43 21.51 2.92
CA ASN A 386 -8.81 21.07 3.05
C ASN A 386 -9.11 20.64 4.50
N ALA A 387 -9.31 21.63 5.36
CA ALA A 387 -9.59 21.40 6.77
C ALA A 387 -10.88 20.60 7.01
N ALA A 388 -11.89 20.71 6.14
CA ALA A 388 -13.13 19.97 6.25
C ALA A 388 -12.93 18.46 6.03
N SER A 389 -12.16 18.07 5.02
CA SER A 389 -11.83 16.66 4.79
C SER A 389 -10.92 16.09 5.87
N ILE A 390 -9.97 16.87 6.38
CA ILE A 390 -9.17 16.47 7.56
C ILE A 390 -10.08 16.24 8.77
N ALA A 391 -11.01 17.15 9.03
CA ALA A 391 -11.98 17.01 10.12
C ALA A 391 -12.88 15.77 9.95
N ALA A 392 -13.30 15.43 8.71
CA ALA A 392 -14.06 14.23 8.41
C ALA A 392 -13.26 12.96 8.73
N ILE A 393 -11.96 12.90 8.35
CA ILE A 393 -11.08 11.79 8.71
C ILE A 393 -10.99 11.64 10.22
N MET A 394 -10.69 12.74 10.95
CA MET A 394 -10.53 12.71 12.41
C MET A 394 -11.83 12.36 13.13
N LYS A 395 -12.99 12.74 12.58
CA LYS A 395 -14.31 12.37 13.12
C LYS A 395 -14.60 10.87 12.94
N GLY A 396 -14.22 10.30 11.80
CA GLY A 396 -14.35 8.88 11.54
C GLY A 396 -13.50 7.98 12.47
N LEU A 397 -12.46 8.53 13.10
CA LEU A 397 -11.61 7.81 14.06
C LEU A 397 -12.25 7.69 15.47
N ASN A 398 -13.30 8.46 15.79
CA ASN A 398 -13.98 8.49 17.08
C ASN A 398 -15.32 7.78 17.00
#